data_4220befdb0923996b2c78861633af0bb
#
_entry.id   4220befdb0923996b2c78861633af0bb
#
_cell.length_a   1.000
_cell.length_b   1.000
_cell.length_c   1.000
_cell.angle_alpha   90.00
_cell.angle_beta   90.00
_cell.angle_gamma   90.00
#
_symmetry.space_group_name_H-M   'P 1'
#
loop_
_entity.id
_entity.type
_entity.pdbx_description
1 polymer ?
#
loop_
_entity_poly.entity_id
_entity_poly.type
_entity_poly.pdbx_seq_one_letter_code
_entity_poly.pdbx_strand_id
1 'polypeptide(L)'
;AGERVASWLQKARRLGVSVDGESIDKDGWRFTICPWWEGPYTRQQVAEQIEEEAANKPENWIWIYHAPPQECPVSWTGKTYFGDEYVKEWIKHYSPSIVISGHVHQSPFCSGGSWVDRIDNTHVFNAGFQIGPEPACIIIDTEAQTAVWISQMGREEIDLGKGTPQPSVQLGRNG
;
A
#
# COMPACT_ATOMS: atom_id res chain seq x y z
N ALA A 1 28.70 -14.78 -0.34
CA ALA A 1 28.25 -13.97 0.79
C ALA A 1 26.92 -14.56 1.25
N GLY A 2 26.89 -15.16 2.47
CA GLY A 2 25.68 -15.78 2.97
C GLY A 2 24.62 -14.72 3.30
N GLU A 3 23.43 -14.88 2.76
CA GLU A 3 22.26 -14.09 3.10
C GLU A 3 22.03 -14.17 4.63
N ARG A 4 22.26 -13.06 5.30
CA ARG A 4 21.80 -12.92 6.68
C ARG A 4 20.31 -12.61 6.66
N VAL A 5 19.51 -13.63 6.48
CA VAL A 5 18.06 -13.52 6.70
C VAL A 5 17.85 -13.10 8.14
N ALA A 6 17.18 -11.98 8.36
CA ALA A 6 16.91 -11.48 9.70
C ALA A 6 16.21 -12.56 10.55
N SER A 7 16.65 -12.73 11.78
CA SER A 7 16.17 -13.82 12.66
C SER A 7 14.64 -13.77 12.90
N TRP A 8 14.05 -12.58 12.84
CA TRP A 8 12.60 -12.41 12.98
C TRP A 8 11.83 -12.94 11.76
N LEU A 9 12.37 -12.83 10.54
CA LEU A 9 11.79 -13.42 9.33
C LEU A 9 11.72 -14.96 9.44
N GLN A 10 12.81 -15.58 9.92
CA GLN A 10 12.81 -17.02 10.15
C GLN A 10 11.79 -17.44 11.20
N LYS A 11 11.61 -16.62 12.26
CA LYS A 11 10.59 -16.88 13.28
C LYS A 11 9.19 -16.73 12.71
N ALA A 12 8.92 -15.70 11.91
CA ALA A 12 7.63 -15.49 11.27
C ALA A 12 7.25 -16.67 10.37
N ARG A 13 8.17 -17.13 9.52
CA ARG A 13 7.97 -18.30 8.65
C ARG A 13 7.64 -19.58 9.46
N ARG A 14 8.34 -19.81 10.58
CA ARG A 14 8.06 -20.94 11.47
C ARG A 14 6.67 -20.88 12.11
N LEU A 15 6.11 -19.69 12.24
CA LEU A 15 4.76 -19.46 12.75
C LEU A 15 3.69 -19.46 11.64
N GLY A 16 4.08 -19.76 10.39
CA GLY A 16 3.17 -19.74 9.24
C GLY A 16 2.76 -18.33 8.79
N VAL A 17 3.55 -17.32 9.15
CA VAL A 17 3.33 -15.93 8.69
C VAL A 17 4.12 -15.71 7.41
N SER A 18 3.42 -15.32 6.35
CA SER A 18 4.05 -14.94 5.08
C SER A 18 4.86 -13.65 5.23
N VAL A 19 6.01 -13.61 4.57
CA VAL A 19 6.98 -12.51 4.70
C VAL A 19 7.44 -12.04 3.32
N ASP A 20 8.28 -11.02 3.31
CA ASP A 20 8.88 -10.43 2.11
C ASP A 20 9.35 -11.49 1.10
N GLY A 21 9.01 -11.29 -0.16
CA GLY A 21 9.34 -12.17 -1.26
C GLY A 21 8.41 -13.37 -1.42
N GLU A 22 7.37 -13.48 -0.59
CA GLU A 22 6.37 -14.56 -0.67
C GLU A 22 5.06 -14.05 -1.26
N SER A 23 4.28 -14.98 -1.82
CA SER A 23 2.94 -14.70 -2.29
C SER A 23 1.98 -15.77 -1.78
N ILE A 24 0.73 -15.37 -1.54
CA ILE A 24 -0.33 -16.27 -1.07
C ILE A 24 -1.62 -16.05 -1.85
N ASP A 25 -2.36 -17.12 -2.05
CA ASP A 25 -3.73 -17.06 -2.55
C ASP A 25 -4.70 -17.26 -1.39
N LYS A 26 -5.64 -16.36 -1.25
CA LYS A 26 -6.67 -16.43 -0.23
C LYS A 26 -7.97 -15.81 -0.73
N ASP A 27 -9.06 -16.55 -0.59
CA ASP A 27 -10.43 -16.10 -0.90
C ASP A 27 -10.57 -15.49 -2.30
N GLY A 28 -9.87 -16.06 -3.31
CA GLY A 28 -9.88 -15.59 -4.70
C GLY A 28 -8.98 -14.37 -4.97
N TRP A 29 -8.18 -13.96 -4.00
CA TRP A 29 -7.20 -12.89 -4.13
C TRP A 29 -5.77 -13.41 -4.07
N ARG A 30 -4.92 -12.91 -4.95
CA ARG A 30 -3.47 -13.09 -4.91
C ARG A 30 -2.85 -11.94 -4.13
N PHE A 31 -2.12 -12.25 -3.07
CA PHE A 31 -1.33 -11.29 -2.31
C PHE A 31 0.15 -11.49 -2.62
N THR A 32 0.81 -10.46 -3.13
CA THR A 32 2.26 -10.45 -3.34
C THR A 32 2.90 -9.53 -2.31
N ILE A 33 3.71 -10.10 -1.42
CA ILE A 33 4.45 -9.38 -0.39
C ILE A 33 5.79 -8.98 -0.97
N CYS A 34 5.85 -7.76 -1.49
CA CYS A 34 7.03 -7.23 -2.16
C CYS A 34 8.08 -6.80 -1.13
N PRO A 35 9.32 -7.31 -1.22
CA PRO A 35 10.37 -6.89 -0.31
C PRO A 35 10.77 -5.44 -0.55
N TRP A 36 11.23 -4.78 0.51
CA TRP A 36 11.81 -3.45 0.42
C TRP A 36 13.23 -3.53 -0.17
N TRP A 37 13.46 -2.81 -1.28
CA TRP A 37 14.72 -2.90 -2.03
C TRP A 37 15.95 -2.31 -1.32
N GLU A 38 15.79 -1.47 -0.30
CA GLU A 38 16.89 -1.04 0.58
C GLU A 38 17.27 -2.08 1.62
N GLY A 39 16.55 -3.20 1.69
CA GLY A 39 16.83 -4.34 2.54
C GLY A 39 17.78 -5.34 1.88
N PRO A 40 17.61 -6.63 2.16
CA PRO A 40 18.44 -7.70 1.56
C PRO A 40 18.14 -7.96 0.08
N TYR A 41 17.05 -7.43 -0.45
CA TYR A 41 16.64 -7.58 -1.83
C TYR A 41 17.05 -6.37 -2.67
N THR A 42 17.36 -6.63 -3.94
CA THR A 42 17.60 -5.56 -4.92
C THR A 42 16.28 -5.18 -5.60
N ARG A 43 16.23 -3.97 -6.16
CA ARG A 43 15.10 -3.52 -6.97
C ARG A 43 14.81 -4.46 -8.14
N GLN A 44 15.84 -5.04 -8.74
CA GLN A 44 15.69 -6.03 -9.81
C GLN A 44 14.98 -7.29 -9.33
N GLN A 45 15.32 -7.81 -8.14
CA GLN A 45 14.65 -8.99 -7.57
C GLN A 45 13.16 -8.73 -7.27
N VAL A 46 12.83 -7.50 -6.84
CA VAL A 46 11.41 -7.11 -6.67
C VAL A 46 10.69 -7.07 -8.02
N ALA A 47 11.33 -6.50 -9.05
CA ALA A 47 10.76 -6.48 -10.39
C ALA A 47 10.56 -7.89 -10.96
N GLU A 48 11.55 -8.76 -10.81
CA GLU A 48 11.47 -10.17 -11.22
C GLU A 48 10.32 -10.92 -10.52
N GLN A 49 10.14 -10.71 -9.21
CA GLN A 49 9.01 -11.29 -8.47
C GLN A 49 7.66 -10.83 -9.06
N ILE A 50 7.50 -9.52 -9.29
CA ILE A 50 6.25 -8.96 -9.83
C ILE A 50 6.01 -9.51 -11.25
N GLU A 51 7.05 -9.62 -12.08
CA GLU A 51 6.95 -10.16 -13.44
C GLU A 51 6.55 -11.64 -13.45
N GLU A 52 7.14 -12.46 -12.58
CA GLU A 52 6.78 -13.87 -12.40
C GLU A 52 5.32 -14.02 -11.95
N GLU A 53 4.86 -13.20 -11.01
CA GLU A 53 3.47 -13.20 -10.57
C GLU A 53 2.51 -12.77 -11.67
N ALA A 54 2.86 -11.74 -12.43
CA ALA A 54 2.06 -11.24 -13.56
C ALA A 54 1.88 -12.29 -14.66
N ALA A 55 2.85 -13.18 -14.84
CA ALA A 55 2.74 -14.28 -15.82
C ALA A 55 1.57 -15.22 -15.53
N ASN A 56 1.15 -15.32 -14.26
CA ASN A 56 -0.01 -16.10 -13.83
C ASN A 56 -1.35 -15.37 -14.03
N LYS A 57 -1.31 -14.08 -14.42
CA LYS A 57 -2.47 -13.22 -14.69
C LYS A 57 -3.52 -13.26 -13.56
N PRO A 58 -3.16 -12.94 -12.33
CA PRO A 58 -4.13 -12.93 -11.23
C PRO A 58 -5.23 -11.91 -11.51
N GLU A 59 -6.50 -12.33 -11.45
CA GLU A 59 -7.65 -11.47 -11.69
C GLU A 59 -7.82 -10.44 -10.56
N ASN A 60 -7.65 -10.90 -9.32
CA ASN A 60 -7.71 -10.07 -8.12
C ASN A 60 -6.33 -10.05 -7.46
N TRP A 61 -5.60 -8.96 -7.63
CA TRP A 61 -4.20 -8.88 -7.24
C TRP A 61 -3.95 -7.74 -6.27
N ILE A 62 -3.38 -8.07 -5.09
CA ILE A 62 -3.01 -7.12 -4.06
C ILE A 62 -1.49 -7.15 -3.89
N TRP A 63 -0.85 -5.99 -4.00
CA TRP A 63 0.53 -5.82 -3.61
C TRP A 63 0.62 -5.22 -2.21
N ILE A 64 1.51 -5.78 -1.40
CA ILE A 64 1.93 -5.19 -0.13
C ILE A 64 3.35 -4.69 -0.34
N TYR A 65 3.53 -3.38 -0.44
CA TYR A 65 4.81 -2.74 -0.74
C TYR A 65 5.07 -1.60 0.22
N HIS A 66 6.30 -1.49 0.75
CA HIS A 66 6.61 -0.58 1.83
C HIS A 66 6.37 0.90 1.47
N ALA A 67 6.95 1.38 0.36
CA ALA A 67 6.80 2.77 -0.06
C ALA A 67 5.59 2.98 -0.98
N PRO A 68 4.88 4.11 -0.87
CA PRO A 68 3.84 4.46 -1.83
C PRO A 68 4.47 4.86 -3.18
N PRO A 69 3.67 4.88 -4.27
CA PRO A 69 4.13 5.40 -5.55
C PRO A 69 4.51 6.88 -5.45
N GLN A 70 5.57 7.28 -6.16
CA GLN A 70 6.01 8.67 -6.23
C GLN A 70 4.97 9.57 -6.89
N GLU A 71 4.92 10.85 -6.49
CA GLU A 71 4.04 11.88 -7.05
C GLU A 71 2.54 11.55 -6.96
N CYS A 72 2.13 10.96 -5.85
CA CYS A 72 0.74 10.65 -5.53
C CYS A 72 0.37 11.28 -4.19
N PRO A 73 -0.90 11.64 -3.94
CA PRO A 73 -1.35 12.13 -2.64
C PRO A 73 -0.96 11.23 -1.47
N VAL A 74 -0.91 9.92 -1.65
CA VAL A 74 -0.50 8.94 -0.63
C VAL A 74 1.00 8.97 -0.30
N SER A 75 1.82 9.66 -1.11
CA SER A 75 3.25 9.88 -0.89
C SER A 75 3.60 11.32 -0.48
N TRP A 76 2.59 12.17 -0.28
CA TRP A 76 2.79 13.57 0.07
C TRP A 76 3.13 13.76 1.55
N THR A 77 4.21 14.46 1.86
CA THR A 77 4.68 14.71 3.24
C THR A 77 4.20 16.03 3.83
N GLY A 78 3.43 16.82 3.06
CA GLY A 78 3.11 18.21 3.38
C GLY A 78 4.12 19.22 2.81
N LYS A 79 5.23 18.74 2.23
CA LYS A 79 6.30 19.57 1.65
C LYS A 79 6.81 19.06 0.31
N THR A 80 6.93 17.74 0.19
CA THR A 80 7.44 17.05 -1.00
C THR A 80 6.82 15.68 -1.10
N TYR A 81 6.85 15.08 -2.26
CA TYR A 81 6.52 13.67 -2.44
C TYR A 81 7.70 12.81 -2.02
N PHE A 82 7.41 11.74 -1.29
CA PHE A 82 8.40 10.79 -0.82
C PHE A 82 7.91 9.36 -1.05
N GLY A 83 7.95 8.92 -2.30
CA GLY A 83 7.50 7.61 -2.76
C GLY A 83 8.55 6.93 -3.62
N ASP A 84 8.18 5.82 -4.22
CA ASP A 84 9.03 5.06 -5.15
C ASP A 84 8.52 5.25 -6.58
N GLU A 85 9.38 5.77 -7.47
CA GLU A 85 9.06 6.00 -8.88
C GLU A 85 8.83 4.70 -9.66
N TYR A 86 9.55 3.62 -9.32
CA TYR A 86 9.43 2.34 -9.98
C TYR A 86 8.09 1.67 -9.66
N VAL A 87 7.60 1.78 -8.43
CA VAL A 87 6.28 1.26 -8.06
C VAL A 87 5.19 1.89 -8.91
N LYS A 88 5.28 3.20 -9.16
CA LYS A 88 4.32 3.90 -10.04
C LYS A 88 4.31 3.33 -11.45
N GLU A 89 5.49 3.09 -12.01
CA GLU A 89 5.62 2.51 -13.36
C GLU A 89 5.17 1.04 -13.39
N TRP A 90 5.49 0.25 -12.38
CA TRP A 90 5.02 -1.13 -12.25
C TRP A 90 3.50 -1.22 -12.14
N ILE A 91 2.86 -0.32 -11.36
CA ILE A 91 1.40 -0.25 -11.27
C ILE A 91 0.77 -0.02 -12.63
N LYS A 92 1.28 0.93 -13.42
CA LYS A 92 0.77 1.19 -14.77
C LYS A 92 0.96 0.02 -15.72
N HIS A 93 2.08 -0.70 -15.58
CA HIS A 93 2.41 -1.81 -16.45
C HIS A 93 1.64 -3.09 -16.12
N TYR A 94 1.58 -3.45 -14.84
CA TYR A 94 1.00 -4.72 -14.39
C TYR A 94 -0.43 -4.62 -13.88
N SER A 95 -0.91 -3.42 -13.56
CA SER A 95 -2.29 -3.12 -13.17
C SER A 95 -2.84 -4.00 -12.04
N PRO A 96 -2.18 -4.11 -10.87
CA PRO A 96 -2.76 -4.79 -9.73
C PRO A 96 -4.09 -4.10 -9.35
N SER A 97 -5.01 -4.82 -8.72
CA SER A 97 -6.27 -4.24 -8.24
C SER A 97 -6.04 -3.25 -7.09
N ILE A 98 -5.14 -3.62 -6.18
CA ILE A 98 -4.88 -2.87 -4.95
C ILE A 98 -3.37 -2.88 -4.66
N VAL A 99 -2.84 -1.73 -4.20
CA VAL A 99 -1.52 -1.61 -3.59
C VAL A 99 -1.68 -1.06 -2.17
N ILE A 100 -1.16 -1.79 -1.19
CA ILE A 100 -1.12 -1.38 0.21
C ILE A 100 0.29 -0.93 0.53
N SER A 101 0.43 0.31 0.98
CA SER A 101 1.72 0.90 1.33
C SER A 101 1.71 1.58 2.69
N GLY A 102 2.86 2.02 3.14
CA GLY A 102 3.08 2.78 4.37
C GLY A 102 4.14 3.86 4.18
N HIS A 103 5.22 3.84 4.93
CA HIS A 103 6.41 4.69 4.84
C HIS A 103 6.16 6.19 5.03
N VAL A 104 5.24 6.80 4.30
CA VAL A 104 4.91 8.24 4.42
C VAL A 104 3.83 8.42 5.46
N HIS A 105 4.25 8.76 6.67
CA HIS A 105 3.39 8.85 7.86
C HIS A 105 2.37 9.98 7.76
N GLN A 106 2.72 11.07 7.11
CA GLN A 106 1.98 12.33 7.15
C GLN A 106 0.86 12.41 6.13
N SER A 107 0.90 11.62 5.05
CA SER A 107 0.06 11.86 3.87
C SER A 107 -1.45 11.95 4.18
N PRO A 108 -2.05 11.11 5.02
CA PRO A 108 -3.47 11.25 5.35
C PRO A 108 -3.81 12.44 6.25
N PHE A 109 -2.80 13.02 6.90
CA PHE A 109 -2.98 14.02 7.97
C PHE A 109 -2.60 15.45 7.55
N CYS A 110 -2.14 15.65 6.32
CA CYS A 110 -1.70 16.96 5.84
C CYS A 110 -2.49 17.42 4.60
N SER A 111 -2.59 18.72 4.44
CA SER A 111 -3.23 19.31 3.26
C SER A 111 -2.52 18.89 1.98
N GLY A 112 -3.26 18.41 1.00
CA GLY A 112 -2.74 17.89 -0.28
C GLY A 112 -2.33 16.42 -0.25
N GLY A 113 -2.33 15.79 0.93
CA GLY A 113 -2.14 14.34 1.06
C GLY A 113 -3.46 13.59 1.17
N SER A 114 -3.39 12.26 1.12
CA SER A 114 -4.54 11.37 1.21
C SER A 114 -4.13 10.01 1.76
N TRP A 115 -5.11 9.26 2.28
CA TRP A 115 -4.96 7.86 2.65
C TRP A 115 -5.19 6.90 1.48
N VAL A 116 -5.75 7.41 0.38
CA VAL A 116 -6.06 6.66 -0.83
C VAL A 116 -5.81 7.51 -2.08
N ASP A 117 -5.36 6.86 -3.13
CA ASP A 117 -5.29 7.41 -4.48
C ASP A 117 -5.62 6.33 -5.51
N ARG A 118 -5.75 6.73 -6.77
CA ARG A 118 -5.98 5.80 -7.87
C ARG A 118 -5.03 6.08 -9.02
N ILE A 119 -4.30 5.06 -9.45
CA ILE A 119 -3.47 5.07 -10.65
C ILE A 119 -4.11 4.13 -11.66
N ASP A 120 -4.66 4.69 -12.73
CA ASP A 120 -5.47 3.96 -13.73
C ASP A 120 -6.62 3.17 -13.03
N ASN A 121 -6.54 1.85 -12.99
CA ASN A 121 -7.53 1.00 -12.33
C ASN A 121 -7.08 0.48 -10.95
N THR A 122 -5.90 0.86 -10.49
CA THR A 122 -5.32 0.41 -9.22
C THR A 122 -5.64 1.39 -8.10
N HIS A 123 -6.23 0.91 -7.02
CA HIS A 123 -6.33 1.68 -5.77
C HIS A 123 -5.05 1.54 -4.97
N VAL A 124 -4.53 2.67 -4.50
CA VAL A 124 -3.31 2.73 -3.68
C VAL A 124 -3.65 3.29 -2.32
N PHE A 125 -3.26 2.58 -1.27
CA PHE A 125 -3.60 2.89 0.11
C PHE A 125 -2.36 3.16 0.96
N ASN A 126 -2.46 4.14 1.86
CA ASN A 126 -1.51 4.41 2.92
C ASN A 126 -2.26 4.91 4.16
N ALA A 127 -2.33 4.12 5.21
CA ALA A 127 -3.03 4.50 6.44
C ALA A 127 -2.38 5.69 7.17
N GLY A 128 -1.11 5.97 6.88
CA GLY A 128 -0.32 6.94 7.62
C GLY A 128 0.05 6.45 9.02
N PHE A 129 0.61 7.35 9.81
CA PHE A 129 0.96 7.06 11.20
C PHE A 129 0.52 8.23 12.10
N GLN A 130 -0.22 7.93 13.14
CA GLN A 130 -0.61 8.87 14.19
C GLN A 130 -0.01 8.47 15.54
N ILE A 131 0.30 9.47 16.36
CA ILE A 131 0.76 9.24 17.73
C ILE A 131 -0.48 9.06 18.61
N GLY A 132 -0.55 7.93 19.32
CA GLY A 132 -1.66 7.63 20.20
C GLY A 132 -1.78 6.13 20.50
N PRO A 133 -2.71 5.75 21.39
CA PRO A 133 -2.94 4.35 21.76
C PRO A 133 -3.56 3.54 20.60
N GLU A 134 -4.29 4.20 19.72
CA GLU A 134 -4.97 3.57 18.59
C GLU A 134 -4.26 3.94 17.28
N PRO A 135 -3.84 2.96 16.47
CA PRO A 135 -3.25 3.24 15.18
C PRO A 135 -4.29 3.71 14.16
N ALA A 136 -3.89 4.52 13.20
CA ALA A 136 -4.69 4.70 12.00
C ALA A 136 -4.75 3.37 11.23
N CYS A 137 -5.91 3.02 10.70
CA CYS A 137 -6.10 1.78 9.96
C CYS A 137 -7.02 1.96 8.75
N ILE A 138 -6.91 1.03 7.81
CA ILE A 138 -7.79 0.94 6.65
C ILE A 138 -8.43 -0.44 6.68
N ILE A 139 -9.75 -0.48 6.53
CA ILE A 139 -10.53 -1.69 6.35
C ILE A 139 -10.97 -1.72 4.89
N ILE A 140 -10.62 -2.77 4.16
CA ILE A 140 -10.99 -2.97 2.78
C ILE A 140 -11.96 -4.16 2.73
N ASP A 141 -13.19 -3.91 2.28
CA ASP A 141 -14.17 -4.95 2.01
C ASP A 141 -14.20 -5.22 0.50
N THR A 142 -13.63 -6.35 0.12
CA THR A 142 -13.49 -6.75 -1.28
C THR A 142 -14.79 -7.28 -1.89
N GLU A 143 -15.75 -7.71 -1.08
CA GLU A 143 -17.07 -8.14 -1.53
C GLU A 143 -17.99 -6.93 -1.73
N ALA A 144 -18.06 -6.06 -0.73
CA ALA A 144 -18.83 -4.82 -0.81
C ALA A 144 -18.19 -3.76 -1.72
N GLN A 145 -16.94 -3.96 -2.14
CA GLN A 145 -16.15 -3.00 -2.92
C GLN A 145 -16.06 -1.63 -2.24
N THR A 146 -15.74 -1.62 -0.95
CA THR A 146 -15.58 -0.40 -0.15
C THR A 146 -14.26 -0.40 0.61
N ALA A 147 -13.76 0.79 0.93
CA ALA A 147 -12.63 0.95 1.85
C ALA A 147 -12.93 2.06 2.85
N VAL A 148 -12.55 1.84 4.11
CA VAL A 148 -12.78 2.76 5.22
C VAL A 148 -11.47 3.05 5.91
N TRP A 149 -11.09 4.33 5.98
CA TRP A 149 -9.99 4.79 6.81
C TRP A 149 -10.52 5.29 8.16
N ILE A 150 -9.87 4.88 9.22
CA ILE A 150 -10.22 5.23 10.61
C ILE A 150 -8.97 5.81 11.28
N SER A 151 -9.11 6.97 11.88
CA SER A 151 -8.03 7.66 12.60
C SER A 151 -8.58 8.55 13.72
N GLN A 152 -7.69 9.23 14.42
CA GLN A 152 -8.09 10.27 15.39
C GLN A 152 -8.79 11.48 14.74
N MET A 153 -8.62 11.67 13.42
CA MET A 153 -9.30 12.73 12.68
C MET A 153 -10.73 12.36 12.28
N GLY A 154 -11.12 11.11 12.45
CA GLY A 154 -12.44 10.60 12.12
C GLY A 154 -12.42 9.36 11.22
N ARG A 155 -13.49 9.20 10.48
CA ARG A 155 -13.72 8.09 9.55
C ARG A 155 -14.03 8.64 8.16
N GLU A 156 -13.38 8.10 7.16
CA GLU A 156 -13.67 8.35 5.76
C GLU A 156 -13.93 7.02 5.04
N GLU A 157 -14.84 7.02 4.08
CA GLU A 157 -15.24 5.83 3.33
C GLU A 157 -15.27 6.13 1.83
N ILE A 158 -14.82 5.19 1.03
CA ILE A 158 -14.88 5.25 -0.43
C ILE A 158 -15.51 3.98 -1.02
N ASP A 159 -16.10 4.12 -2.21
CA ASP A 159 -16.57 3.04 -3.07
C ASP A 159 -15.47 2.73 -4.10
N LEU A 160 -14.96 1.50 -4.12
CA LEU A 160 -13.90 1.06 -5.02
C LEU A 160 -14.38 0.87 -6.47
N GLY A 161 -15.69 0.67 -6.68
CA GLY A 161 -16.30 0.57 -8.01
C GLY A 161 -16.51 1.92 -8.69
N LYS A 162 -16.55 3.00 -7.91
CA LYS A 162 -16.68 4.38 -8.40
C LYS A 162 -15.34 5.09 -8.16
N GLY A 163 -14.83 5.79 -9.15
CA GLY A 163 -13.55 6.48 -9.02
C GLY A 163 -13.41 7.24 -7.69
N THR A 164 -12.20 7.27 -7.15
CA THR A 164 -11.88 7.93 -5.85
C THR A 164 -12.45 9.35 -5.81
N PRO A 165 -13.24 9.72 -4.81
CA PRO A 165 -13.58 11.12 -4.59
C PRO A 165 -12.29 11.91 -4.36
N GLN A 166 -12.17 13.07 -5.01
CA GLN A 166 -11.13 14.03 -4.64
C GLN A 166 -11.26 14.32 -3.13
N PRO A 167 -10.16 14.32 -2.35
CA PRO A 167 -10.24 14.58 -0.92
C PRO A 167 -10.91 15.93 -0.70
N SER A 168 -12.11 15.91 -0.17
CA SER A 168 -12.77 17.12 0.30
C SER A 168 -12.12 17.50 1.62
N VAL A 169 -11.17 18.43 1.57
CA VAL A 169 -10.60 19.06 2.77
C VAL A 169 -11.73 19.85 3.45
N GLN A 170 -12.46 19.22 4.34
CA GLN A 170 -13.25 19.95 5.32
C GLN A 170 -12.28 20.49 6.37
N LEU A 171 -11.77 21.71 6.12
CA LEU A 171 -11.19 22.52 7.16
C LEU A 171 -12.27 22.77 8.22
N GLY A 172 -12.21 22.01 9.31
CA GLY A 172 -12.99 22.30 10.51
C GLY A 172 -12.68 23.74 10.94
N ARG A 173 -13.60 24.65 10.71
CA ARG A 173 -13.62 25.96 11.36
C ARG A 173 -13.93 25.72 12.82
N ASN A 174 -12.91 25.65 13.65
CA ASN A 174 -13.08 25.92 15.07
C ASN A 174 -12.78 27.38 15.30
N GLY A 175 -13.85 28.13 15.63
CA GLY A 175 -13.78 29.49 16.17
C GLY A 175 -13.31 29.50 17.61
#